data_a8f8974fdc24ba23ba83db2ec0aa904e
#
_entry.id   a8f8974fdc24ba23ba83db2ec0aa904e
#
_cell.length_a   1.000
_cell.length_b   1.000
_cell.length_c   1.000
_cell.angle_alpha   90.00
_cell.angle_beta   90.00
_cell.angle_gamma   90.00
#
_symmetry.space_group_name_H-M   'P 1'
#
loop_
_entity.id
_entity.type
_entity.pdbx_description
1 polymer ?
#
loop_
_entity_poly.entity_id
_entity_poly.type
_entity_poly.pdbx_seq_one_letter_code
_entity_poly.pdbx_strand_id
1 'polypeptide(L)'
;MKTNGRIKTVLVGACSCGHVRYELHAQPMFIHCCHCSWCQRETGSAFAVNALIESSNIVVLEGETKSILMPSNSGAGQTIVRCKQCESALWSYYGAAKERVSFVRVGTLENAISMAPDIHIYTASKQDWVNLGGAVPAVEEYYRRSEYWPIESIERYQSVMKT
;
A
#
# COMPACT_ATOMS: atom_id res chain seq x y z
N MET A 1 16.79 15.27 -31.37
CA MET A 1 16.68 15.20 -29.92
C MET A 1 15.26 14.73 -29.58
N LYS A 2 15.08 13.47 -29.18
CA LYS A 2 13.77 12.94 -28.76
C LYS A 2 13.66 13.17 -27.26
N THR A 3 12.87 14.14 -26.85
CA THR A 3 12.47 14.34 -25.47
C THR A 3 11.58 13.17 -25.08
N ASN A 4 12.12 12.23 -24.29
CA ASN A 4 11.37 11.15 -23.64
C ASN A 4 10.51 11.79 -22.54
N GLY A 5 9.35 12.33 -22.92
CA GLY A 5 8.28 12.66 -21.99
C GLY A 5 7.72 11.35 -21.45
N ARG A 6 8.21 10.88 -20.28
CA ARG A 6 7.50 9.86 -19.51
C ARG A 6 6.12 10.44 -19.21
N ILE A 7 5.10 9.91 -19.87
CA ILE A 7 3.71 10.14 -19.49
C ILE A 7 3.63 9.62 -18.04
N LYS A 8 3.48 10.54 -17.08
CA LYS A 8 3.18 10.16 -15.69
C LYS A 8 1.81 9.49 -15.72
N THR A 9 1.78 8.16 -15.73
CA THR A 9 0.54 7.42 -15.68
C THR A 9 -0.05 7.64 -14.28
N VAL A 10 -1.11 8.45 -14.22
CA VAL A 10 -1.90 8.65 -13.00
C VAL A 10 -2.70 7.37 -12.76
N LEU A 11 -2.66 6.84 -11.54
CA LEU A 11 -3.48 5.70 -11.14
C LEU A 11 -4.71 6.23 -10.42
N VAL A 12 -5.89 5.80 -10.84
CA VAL A 12 -7.17 6.20 -10.25
C VAL A 12 -7.65 5.15 -9.27
N GLY A 13 -8.22 5.59 -8.15
CA GLY A 13 -8.80 4.72 -7.15
C GLY A 13 -10.14 5.24 -6.63
N ALA A 14 -10.93 4.33 -6.07
CA ALA A 14 -12.22 4.64 -5.47
C ALA A 14 -12.57 3.68 -4.32
N CYS A 15 -13.45 4.15 -3.41
CA CYS A 15 -14.08 3.28 -2.44
C CYS A 15 -15.19 2.45 -3.08
N SER A 16 -15.69 1.43 -2.35
CA SER A 16 -16.72 0.51 -2.86
C SER A 16 -18.04 1.21 -3.26
N CYS A 17 -18.43 2.30 -2.59
CA CYS A 17 -19.65 3.03 -2.92
C CYS A 17 -19.45 4.17 -3.94
N GLY A 18 -18.21 4.41 -4.38
CA GLY A 18 -17.88 5.49 -5.31
C GLY A 18 -17.87 6.90 -4.72
N HIS A 19 -18.20 7.06 -3.42
CA HIS A 19 -18.21 8.39 -2.77
C HIS A 19 -16.83 9.02 -2.72
N VAL A 20 -15.77 8.26 -2.39
CA VAL A 20 -14.40 8.74 -2.42
C VAL A 20 -13.75 8.31 -3.73
N ARG A 21 -13.22 9.29 -4.45
CA ARG A 21 -12.37 9.10 -5.63
C ARG A 21 -11.04 9.80 -5.40
N TYR A 22 -9.95 9.15 -5.79
CA TYR A 22 -8.60 9.69 -5.59
C TYR A 22 -7.66 9.28 -6.72
N GLU A 23 -6.55 9.97 -6.82
CA GLU A 23 -5.49 9.70 -7.78
C GLU A 23 -4.15 9.50 -7.08
N LEU A 24 -3.32 8.63 -7.64
CA LEU A 24 -1.90 8.54 -7.32
C LEU A 24 -1.10 9.18 -8.45
N HIS A 25 -0.35 10.22 -8.13
CA HIS A 25 0.42 11.00 -9.10
C HIS A 25 1.86 10.50 -9.29
N ALA A 26 2.16 9.31 -8.79
CA ALA A 26 3.41 8.59 -9.02
C ALA A 26 3.15 7.07 -9.01
N GLN A 27 4.05 6.31 -9.60
CA GLN A 27 4.05 4.85 -9.40
C GLN A 27 4.44 4.53 -7.96
N PRO A 28 3.87 3.48 -7.35
CA PRO A 28 4.29 3.01 -6.04
C PRO A 28 5.80 2.76 -5.98
N MET A 29 6.39 3.01 -4.82
CA MET A 29 7.79 2.68 -4.55
C MET A 29 7.98 1.16 -4.47
N PHE A 30 7.03 0.47 -3.85
CA PHE A 30 7.06 -0.97 -3.64
C PHE A 30 5.67 -1.49 -3.25
N ILE A 31 5.36 -2.75 -3.56
CA ILE A 31 4.05 -3.36 -3.29
C ILE A 31 4.23 -4.59 -2.41
N HIS A 32 3.58 -4.60 -1.26
CA HIS A 32 3.56 -5.70 -0.31
C HIS A 32 2.29 -6.55 -0.46
N CYS A 33 2.42 -7.88 -0.37
CA CYS A 33 1.34 -8.78 0.00
C CYS A 33 1.58 -9.22 1.45
N CYS A 34 0.81 -8.70 2.38
CA CYS A 34 0.98 -8.94 3.81
C CYS A 34 0.04 -10.03 4.31
N HIS A 35 0.62 -11.11 4.84
CA HIS A 35 -0.10 -12.28 5.37
C HIS A 35 -0.25 -12.29 6.90
N CYS A 36 0.07 -11.19 7.60
CA CYS A 36 -0.06 -11.16 9.06
C CYS A 36 -1.54 -11.26 9.50
N SER A 37 -1.76 -11.80 10.68
CA SER A 37 -3.11 -12.00 11.23
C SER A 37 -3.90 -10.70 11.39
N TRP A 38 -3.22 -9.56 11.61
CA TRP A 38 -3.86 -8.25 11.69
C TRP A 38 -4.42 -7.81 10.33
N CYS A 39 -3.64 -7.99 9.24
CA CYS A 39 -4.10 -7.71 7.89
C CYS A 39 -5.25 -8.64 7.48
N GLN A 40 -5.18 -9.91 7.85
CA GLN A 40 -6.26 -10.87 7.60
C GLN A 40 -7.57 -10.44 8.28
N ARG A 41 -7.51 -10.04 9.56
CA ARG A 41 -8.69 -9.55 10.29
C ARG A 41 -9.23 -8.25 9.75
N GLU A 42 -8.34 -7.32 9.40
CA GLU A 42 -8.71 -6.01 8.86
C GLU A 42 -9.44 -6.12 7.51
N THR A 43 -8.99 -7.02 6.64
CA THR A 43 -9.55 -7.18 5.30
C THR A 43 -10.64 -8.24 5.21
N GLY A 44 -10.74 -9.14 6.19
CA GLY A 44 -11.58 -10.34 6.10
C GLY A 44 -11.13 -11.30 4.99
N SER A 45 -9.84 -11.26 4.61
CA SER A 45 -9.24 -12.05 3.55
C SER A 45 -7.95 -12.73 4.03
N ALA A 46 -7.33 -13.52 3.17
CA ALA A 46 -6.07 -14.21 3.47
C ALA A 46 -4.86 -13.27 3.57
N PHE A 47 -4.93 -12.07 2.99
CA PHE A 47 -3.85 -11.09 2.98
C PHE A 47 -4.37 -9.69 2.61
N ALA A 48 -3.50 -8.69 2.80
CA ALA A 48 -3.72 -7.35 2.28
C ALA A 48 -2.61 -7.01 1.27
N VAL A 49 -3.00 -6.45 0.11
CA VAL A 49 -2.03 -5.95 -0.88
C VAL A 49 -1.94 -4.44 -0.73
N ASN A 50 -0.74 -3.94 -0.42
CA ASN A 50 -0.49 -2.54 -0.10
C ASN A 50 0.60 -1.96 -1.02
N ALA A 51 0.27 -0.89 -1.72
CA ALA A 51 1.21 -0.12 -2.53
C ALA A 51 1.75 1.07 -1.73
N LEU A 52 3.06 1.10 -1.51
CA LEU A 52 3.74 2.16 -0.76
C LEU A 52 4.03 3.34 -1.68
N ILE A 53 3.57 4.52 -1.27
CA ILE A 53 3.75 5.76 -2.02
C ILE A 53 3.92 6.94 -1.06
N GLU A 54 4.63 7.98 -1.50
CA GLU A 54 4.65 9.25 -0.77
C GLU A 54 3.23 9.79 -0.65
N SER A 55 2.80 10.15 0.55
CA SER A 55 1.43 10.63 0.79
C SER A 55 1.10 11.91 0.02
N SER A 56 2.11 12.72 -0.29
CA SER A 56 1.97 13.92 -1.14
C SER A 56 1.57 13.62 -2.59
N ASN A 57 1.71 12.36 -3.02
CA ASN A 57 1.28 11.91 -4.35
C ASN A 57 -0.15 11.35 -4.38
N ILE A 58 -0.88 11.39 -3.25
CA ILE A 58 -2.30 11.03 -3.20
C ILE A 58 -3.13 12.30 -3.25
N VAL A 59 -4.02 12.39 -4.22
CA VAL A 59 -4.95 13.51 -4.38
C VAL A 59 -6.38 12.99 -4.29
N VAL A 60 -7.11 13.38 -3.26
CA VAL A 60 -8.54 13.09 -3.14
C VAL A 60 -9.29 14.07 -4.05
N LEU A 61 -10.02 13.54 -5.02
CA LEU A 61 -10.78 14.32 -5.99
C LEU A 61 -12.20 14.61 -5.49
N GLU A 62 -12.81 13.61 -4.86
CA GLU A 62 -14.20 13.65 -4.41
C GLU A 62 -14.37 12.90 -3.10
N GLY A 63 -15.38 13.29 -2.33
CA GLY A 63 -15.82 12.60 -1.13
C GLY A 63 -15.02 12.94 0.12
N GLU A 64 -15.48 12.40 1.23
CA GLU A 64 -14.89 12.61 2.55
C GLU A 64 -14.32 11.31 3.11
N THR A 65 -13.15 11.42 3.71
CA THR A 65 -12.50 10.33 4.43
C THR A 65 -12.56 10.53 5.95
N LYS A 66 -12.37 9.46 6.68
CA LYS A 66 -12.12 9.46 8.13
C LYS A 66 -10.90 8.60 8.45
N SER A 67 -10.19 8.96 9.51
CA SER A 67 -9.02 8.22 9.98
C SER A 67 -9.35 7.48 11.28
N ILE A 68 -8.97 6.21 11.36
CA ILE A 68 -9.17 5.37 12.55
C ILE A 68 -7.83 4.77 12.96
N LEU A 69 -7.46 4.96 14.23
CA LEU A 69 -6.30 4.29 14.82
C LEU A 69 -6.65 2.86 15.16
N MET A 70 -5.90 1.92 14.63
CA MET A 70 -6.07 0.48 14.82
C MET A 70 -4.79 -0.14 15.39
N PRO A 71 -4.88 -1.24 16.14
CA PRO A 71 -3.71 -2.05 16.49
C PRO A 71 -2.98 -2.55 15.23
N SER A 72 -1.69 -2.82 15.34
CA SER A 72 -0.90 -3.43 14.28
C SER A 72 0.07 -4.47 14.82
N ASN A 73 0.63 -5.28 13.93
CA ASN A 73 1.57 -6.35 14.31
C ASN A 73 2.82 -5.83 15.02
N SER A 74 3.28 -4.63 14.68
CA SER A 74 4.45 -3.99 15.32
C SER A 74 4.18 -3.48 16.76
N GLY A 75 2.93 -3.45 17.19
CA GLY A 75 2.50 -2.81 18.45
C GLY A 75 2.43 -1.29 18.42
N ALA A 76 2.98 -0.64 17.38
CA ALA A 76 2.95 0.81 17.25
C ALA A 76 1.61 1.36 16.74
N GLY A 77 0.72 0.49 16.30
CA GLY A 77 -0.55 0.85 15.68
C GLY A 77 -0.41 1.23 14.20
N GLN A 78 -1.56 1.39 13.57
CA GLN A 78 -1.70 1.93 12.23
C GLN A 78 -2.89 2.88 12.18
N THR A 79 -2.79 3.95 11.43
CA THR A 79 -3.93 4.82 11.14
C THR A 79 -4.48 4.42 9.78
N ILE A 80 -5.74 4.01 9.73
CA ILE A 80 -6.41 3.62 8.46
C ILE A 80 -7.32 4.74 8.02
N VAL A 81 -7.12 5.20 6.80
CA VAL A 81 -7.99 6.17 6.13
C VAL A 81 -9.08 5.41 5.38
N ARG A 82 -10.32 5.72 5.69
CA ARG A 82 -11.52 5.06 5.19
C ARG A 82 -12.47 6.05 4.53
N CYS A 83 -13.28 5.56 3.61
CA CYS A 83 -14.44 6.30 3.15
C CYS A 83 -15.39 6.59 4.33
N LYS A 84 -15.88 7.82 4.44
CA LYS A 84 -16.79 8.22 5.53
C LYS A 84 -18.17 7.57 5.41
N GLN A 85 -18.58 7.17 4.20
CA GLN A 85 -19.89 6.54 3.95
C GLN A 85 -19.85 5.01 4.06
N CYS A 86 -19.05 4.33 3.23
CA CYS A 86 -19.05 2.86 3.16
C CYS A 86 -17.97 2.19 4.00
N GLU A 87 -17.10 2.97 4.64
CA GLU A 87 -16.01 2.51 5.51
C GLU A 87 -14.92 1.65 4.83
N SER A 88 -14.93 1.52 3.50
CA SER A 88 -13.85 0.87 2.77
C SER A 88 -12.51 1.49 3.15
N ALA A 89 -11.53 0.65 3.52
CA ALA A 89 -10.17 1.09 3.76
C ALA A 89 -9.49 1.46 2.44
N LEU A 90 -8.91 2.66 2.38
CA LEU A 90 -8.26 3.20 1.17
C LEU A 90 -6.74 3.15 1.28
N TRP A 91 -6.18 3.67 2.37
CA TRP A 91 -4.75 3.56 2.70
C TRP A 91 -4.52 3.60 4.19
N SER A 92 -3.31 3.24 4.60
CA SER A 92 -2.90 3.26 6.00
C SER A 92 -1.57 3.98 6.16
N TYR A 93 -1.31 4.45 7.38
CA TYR A 93 -0.03 4.98 7.83
C TYR A 93 0.54 4.09 8.93
N TYR A 94 1.84 3.80 8.87
CA TYR A 94 2.52 2.92 9.82
C TYR A 94 3.77 3.54 10.43
N GLY A 95 3.99 3.25 11.70
CA GLY A 95 5.25 3.38 12.41
C GLY A 95 5.96 4.72 12.23
N ALA A 96 7.26 4.67 12.01
CA ALA A 96 8.13 5.84 11.92
C ALA A 96 7.85 6.72 10.69
N ALA A 97 7.31 6.16 9.61
CA ALA A 97 6.97 6.92 8.41
C ALA A 97 5.74 7.82 8.62
N LYS A 98 4.88 7.47 9.58
CA LYS A 98 3.64 8.22 9.89
C LYS A 98 2.89 8.58 8.59
N GLU A 99 2.39 9.80 8.52
CA GLU A 99 1.65 10.32 7.37
C GLU A 99 2.52 10.70 6.15
N ARG A 100 3.85 10.46 6.19
CA ARG A 100 4.74 10.74 5.05
C ARG A 100 4.62 9.69 3.93
N VAL A 101 4.39 8.44 4.31
CA VAL A 101 4.23 7.31 3.38
C VAL A 101 2.90 6.63 3.61
N SER A 102 2.13 6.52 2.55
CA SER A 102 0.85 5.82 2.53
C SER A 102 1.00 4.41 1.99
N PHE A 103 0.27 3.48 2.61
CA PHE A 103 0.13 2.09 2.20
C PHE A 103 -1.24 1.93 1.56
N VAL A 104 -1.34 2.21 0.26
CA VAL A 104 -2.60 2.22 -0.49
C VAL A 104 -3.09 0.79 -0.72
N ARG A 105 -4.37 0.54 -0.43
CA ARG A 105 -5.01 -0.75 -0.70
C ARG A 105 -5.12 -0.94 -2.21
N VAL A 106 -4.33 -1.84 -2.78
CA VAL A 106 -4.27 -2.05 -4.24
C VAL A 106 -5.64 -2.39 -4.83
N GLY A 107 -6.46 -3.17 -4.11
CA GLY A 107 -7.80 -3.54 -4.56
C GLY A 107 -8.76 -2.36 -4.76
N THR A 108 -8.44 -1.15 -4.26
CA THR A 108 -9.23 0.07 -4.49
C THR A 108 -8.80 0.86 -5.73
N LEU A 109 -7.72 0.44 -6.42
CA LEU A 109 -7.26 1.03 -7.67
C LEU A 109 -7.97 0.39 -8.87
N GLU A 110 -8.34 1.18 -9.87
CA GLU A 110 -9.05 0.71 -11.06
C GLU A 110 -8.22 -0.30 -11.89
N ASN A 111 -6.90 -0.16 -11.89
CA ASN A 111 -5.97 -1.05 -12.60
C ASN A 111 -5.28 -2.06 -11.66
N ALA A 112 -5.94 -2.48 -10.58
CA ALA A 112 -5.39 -3.40 -9.58
C ALA A 112 -4.84 -4.71 -10.18
N ILE A 113 -5.45 -5.20 -11.26
CA ILE A 113 -5.07 -6.45 -11.93
C ILE A 113 -3.62 -6.43 -12.46
N SER A 114 -3.08 -5.27 -12.77
CA SER A 114 -1.70 -5.11 -13.27
C SER A 114 -0.68 -4.82 -12.16
N MET A 115 -1.12 -4.75 -10.89
CA MET A 115 -0.29 -4.35 -9.75
C MET A 115 0.04 -5.57 -8.86
N ALA A 116 0.83 -6.48 -9.40
CA ALA A 116 1.31 -7.62 -8.64
C ALA A 116 2.21 -7.17 -7.47
N PRO A 117 2.24 -7.90 -6.34
CA PRO A 117 3.15 -7.60 -5.25
C PRO A 117 4.60 -7.87 -5.65
N ASP A 118 5.51 -7.04 -5.11
CA ASP A 118 6.96 -7.22 -5.23
C ASP A 118 7.49 -8.20 -4.20
N ILE A 119 6.77 -8.39 -3.08
CA ILE A 119 7.16 -9.28 -1.99
C ILE A 119 5.94 -9.75 -1.18
N HIS A 120 5.99 -11.00 -0.71
CA HIS A 120 5.11 -11.53 0.34
C HIS A 120 5.80 -11.40 1.69
N ILE A 121 5.13 -10.77 2.67
CA ILE A 121 5.65 -10.56 4.03
C ILE A 121 4.75 -11.23 5.06
N TYR A 122 5.33 -11.56 6.22
CA TYR A 122 4.66 -12.27 7.33
C TYR A 122 4.04 -13.61 6.90
N THR A 123 4.76 -14.36 6.06
CA THR A 123 4.28 -15.65 5.55
C THR A 123 4.24 -16.75 6.62
N ALA A 124 4.90 -16.53 7.78
CA ALA A 124 4.77 -17.43 8.94
C ALA A 124 3.31 -17.61 9.41
N SER A 125 2.45 -16.59 9.19
CA SER A 125 1.02 -16.63 9.52
C SER A 125 0.12 -16.77 8.29
N LYS A 126 0.69 -17.07 7.12
CA LYS A 126 -0.03 -17.31 5.88
C LYS A 126 -1.04 -18.47 6.04
N GLN A 127 -2.23 -18.32 5.47
CA GLN A 127 -3.19 -19.41 5.42
C GLN A 127 -2.65 -20.54 4.52
N ASP A 128 -2.78 -21.79 4.95
CA ASP A 128 -2.13 -22.97 4.34
C ASP A 128 -2.51 -23.19 2.88
N TRP A 129 -3.75 -22.89 2.51
CA TRP A 129 -4.23 -23.04 1.15
C TRP A 129 -3.69 -22.01 0.16
N VAL A 130 -3.11 -20.91 0.64
CA VAL A 130 -2.53 -19.86 -0.22
C VAL A 130 -1.20 -20.32 -0.80
N ASN A 131 -1.17 -20.53 -2.11
CA ASN A 131 0.03 -20.86 -2.84
C ASN A 131 0.69 -19.58 -3.37
N LEU A 132 1.94 -19.33 -3.00
CA LEU A 132 2.70 -18.13 -3.40
C LEU A 132 3.33 -18.24 -4.80
N GLY A 133 3.33 -19.42 -5.41
CA GLY A 133 3.83 -19.67 -6.76
C GLY A 133 5.34 -19.54 -6.96
N GLY A 134 6.10 -19.05 -5.97
CA GLY A 134 7.57 -18.96 -5.99
C GLY A 134 8.19 -17.92 -6.93
N ALA A 135 7.39 -17.16 -7.70
CA ALA A 135 7.88 -16.15 -8.63
C ALA A 135 8.23 -14.81 -7.94
N VAL A 136 7.63 -14.56 -6.78
CA VAL A 136 7.80 -13.33 -5.98
C VAL A 136 8.50 -13.71 -4.68
N PRO A 137 9.49 -12.94 -4.20
CA PRO A 137 10.13 -13.16 -2.91
C PRO A 137 9.11 -13.29 -1.78
N ALA A 138 9.39 -14.18 -0.82
CA ALA A 138 8.55 -14.41 0.34
C ALA A 138 9.41 -14.52 1.60
N VAL A 139 9.02 -13.78 2.65
CA VAL A 139 9.73 -13.75 3.93
C VAL A 139 8.78 -14.05 5.08
N GLU A 140 9.26 -14.75 6.09
CA GLU A 140 8.45 -15.20 7.23
C GLU A 140 7.94 -14.04 8.09
N GLU A 141 8.74 -12.96 8.19
CA GLU A 141 8.37 -11.77 8.94
C GLU A 141 8.49 -10.52 8.06
N TYR A 142 9.32 -9.55 8.46
CA TYR A 142 9.62 -8.35 7.68
C TYR A 142 11.04 -8.43 7.11
N TYR A 143 11.45 -7.47 6.31
CA TYR A 143 12.70 -7.49 5.55
C TYR A 143 13.45 -6.15 5.63
N ARG A 144 14.71 -6.14 5.17
CA ARG A 144 15.49 -4.91 4.98
C ARG A 144 15.26 -4.36 3.57
N ARG A 145 14.90 -3.08 3.46
CA ARG A 145 14.64 -2.44 2.16
C ARG A 145 15.81 -2.57 1.19
N SER A 146 17.04 -2.43 1.68
CA SER A 146 18.26 -2.56 0.88
C SER A 146 18.42 -3.91 0.17
N GLU A 147 17.70 -4.94 0.60
CA GLU A 147 17.78 -6.29 0.01
C GLU A 147 16.79 -6.49 -1.15
N TYR A 148 15.70 -5.74 -1.18
CA TYR A 148 14.59 -6.01 -2.10
C TYR A 148 14.15 -4.80 -2.93
N TRP A 149 14.33 -3.58 -2.43
CA TRP A 149 13.83 -2.41 -3.13
C TRP A 149 14.74 -1.96 -4.26
N PRO A 150 14.20 -1.51 -5.40
CA PRO A 150 14.95 -0.77 -6.39
C PRO A 150 15.62 0.47 -5.78
N ILE A 151 16.79 0.82 -6.29
CA ILE A 151 17.56 1.96 -5.73
C ILE A 151 16.76 3.26 -5.78
N GLU A 152 16.04 3.51 -6.88
CA GLU A 152 15.21 4.70 -7.03
C GLU A 152 14.09 4.77 -5.97
N SER A 153 13.52 3.62 -5.58
CA SER A 153 12.50 3.55 -4.53
C SER A 153 13.09 3.84 -3.15
N ILE A 154 14.30 3.36 -2.89
CA ILE A 154 15.04 3.67 -1.66
C ILE A 154 15.31 5.17 -1.56
N GLU A 155 15.80 5.78 -2.63
CA GLU A 155 16.09 7.23 -2.71
C GLU A 155 14.83 8.07 -2.48
N ARG A 156 13.71 7.70 -3.10
CA ARG A 156 12.41 8.34 -2.90
C ARG A 156 11.97 8.25 -1.42
N TYR A 157 12.05 7.07 -0.83
CA TYR A 157 11.72 6.86 0.58
C TYR A 157 12.60 7.70 1.51
N GLN A 158 13.91 7.70 1.28
CA GLN A 158 14.85 8.50 2.07
C GLN A 158 14.58 10.00 1.94
N SER A 159 14.23 10.46 0.75
CA SER A 159 13.90 11.87 0.51
C SER A 159 12.69 12.31 1.32
N VAL A 160 11.60 11.54 1.29
CA VAL A 160 10.37 11.88 2.03
C VAL A 160 10.53 11.78 3.55
N MET A 161 11.46 10.94 4.02
CA MET A 161 11.74 10.80 5.46
C MET A 161 12.59 11.94 6.04
N LYS A 162 13.26 12.72 5.19
CA LYS A 162 14.07 13.90 5.61
C LYS A 162 13.23 15.19 5.76
N THR A 163 12.06 15.22 5.16
CA THR A 163 11.08 16.31 5.28
C THR A 163 10.15 16.10 6.48
#